data_1c37fb0ec613bb9bdce17e16142d9b84
#
_entry.id   1c37fb0ec613bb9bdce17e16142d9b84
#
_cell.length_a   1.000
_cell.length_b   1.000
_cell.length_c   1.000
_cell.angle_alpha   90.00
_cell.angle_beta   90.00
_cell.angle_gamma   90.00
#
_symmetry.space_group_name_H-M   'P 1'
#
loop_
_entity.id
_entity.type
_entity.pdbx_description
1 polymer ?
#
loop_
_entity_poly.entity_id
_entity_poly.type
_entity_poly.pdbx_seq_one_letter_code
_entity_poly.pdbx_strand_id
1 'polypeptide(L)'
;MDKAGDPKFVGFCLPLSFFEPKRLELMLLRSSPEVRALMTIAALVVTVAVGACADKNSAPDVVFTNNPGPVELSRIYRLGVGDKIKLTIFGEADMSGVYDVNATGNVPVPLVGEIPAKGRPIAEFRDTVRRKLSEGYLTNPKVSIEVVNFRPIYIHGEVRSGGEFPYKNGLKLRDAIAVAGGYTYRANEAFVILVREGSPAQVKVALPADIDVLPGDNIRVPERFF
;
A
#
# COMPACT_ATOMS: atom_id res chain seq x y z
N MET A 1 -1.24 -14.30 -53.01
CA MET A 1 0.10 -14.92 -52.97
C MET A 1 0.73 -14.36 -51.71
N ASP A 2 0.69 -15.10 -50.81
CA ASP A 2 1.22 -16.07 -49.85
C ASP A 2 1.59 -15.33 -48.53
N LYS A 3 0.88 -15.62 -47.48
CA LYS A 3 0.96 -16.68 -46.45
C LYS A 3 2.33 -16.81 -45.80
N ALA A 4 2.36 -16.50 -44.49
CA ALA A 4 2.96 -17.30 -43.41
C ALA A 4 3.15 -16.41 -42.18
N GLY A 5 2.83 -16.70 -40.94
CA GLY A 5 2.45 -17.91 -40.25
C GLY A 5 2.81 -17.70 -38.78
N ASP A 6 1.80 -17.57 -37.91
CA ASP A 6 1.99 -17.51 -36.45
C ASP A 6 2.45 -18.86 -35.91
N PRO A 7 3.43 -18.94 -35.02
CA PRO A 7 3.61 -20.13 -34.19
C PRO A 7 2.78 -20.01 -32.91
N LYS A 8 1.62 -20.69 -32.92
CA LYS A 8 0.86 -21.01 -31.71
C LYS A 8 1.70 -21.91 -30.82
N PHE A 9 2.11 -21.41 -29.67
CA PHE A 9 2.60 -22.23 -28.58
C PHE A 9 1.42 -22.95 -27.94
N VAL A 10 1.20 -24.17 -28.36
CA VAL A 10 0.23 -25.11 -27.76
C VAL A 10 0.86 -25.69 -26.51
N GLY A 11 0.50 -25.15 -25.35
CA GLY A 11 0.77 -25.76 -24.05
C GLY A 11 0.00 -27.06 -23.95
N PHE A 12 0.72 -28.19 -24.03
CA PHE A 12 0.18 -29.51 -23.85
C PHE A 12 -0.09 -29.78 -22.38
N CYS A 13 -1.29 -29.47 -21.96
CA CYS A 13 -1.79 -29.84 -20.64
C CYS A 13 -2.29 -31.29 -20.75
N LEU A 14 -1.49 -32.25 -20.31
CA LEU A 14 -1.91 -33.66 -20.18
C LEU A 14 -2.96 -33.76 -19.06
N PRO A 15 -4.14 -34.33 -19.31
CA PRO A 15 -5.14 -34.56 -18.28
C PRO A 15 -4.70 -35.69 -17.35
N LEU A 16 -4.56 -35.36 -16.06
CA LEU A 16 -4.29 -36.28 -14.94
C LEU A 16 -5.49 -37.19 -14.57
N SER A 17 -6.33 -37.54 -15.53
CA SER A 17 -7.58 -38.31 -15.29
C SER A 17 -7.48 -39.80 -15.58
N PHE A 18 -6.27 -40.38 -15.64
CA PHE A 18 -6.13 -41.81 -15.93
C PHE A 18 -5.33 -42.61 -14.89
N PHE A 19 -5.54 -42.28 -13.60
CA PHE A 19 -5.03 -43.11 -12.52
C PHE A 19 -6.21 -43.66 -11.71
N GLU A 20 -6.76 -44.83 -12.19
CA GLU A 20 -7.81 -45.53 -11.44
C GLU A 20 -7.24 -46.15 -10.17
N PRO A 21 -7.65 -45.73 -8.98
CA PRO A 21 -7.09 -46.19 -7.70
C PRO A 21 -7.50 -47.64 -7.38
N LYS A 22 -8.47 -48.22 -8.10
CA LYS A 22 -9.00 -49.58 -7.83
C LYS A 22 -8.05 -50.72 -8.20
N ARG A 23 -7.05 -50.52 -9.05
CA ARG A 23 -6.09 -51.61 -9.41
C ARG A 23 -4.93 -51.74 -8.41
N LEU A 24 -4.64 -50.72 -7.64
CA LEU A 24 -3.58 -50.80 -6.63
C LEU A 24 -4.00 -51.57 -5.38
N GLU A 25 -5.28 -51.52 -5.01
CA GLU A 25 -5.77 -52.24 -3.82
C GLU A 25 -5.72 -53.78 -4.00
N LEU A 26 -5.95 -54.28 -5.19
CA LEU A 26 -5.93 -55.73 -5.43
C LEU A 26 -4.52 -56.37 -5.44
N MET A 27 -3.47 -55.57 -5.68
CA MET A 27 -2.08 -56.05 -5.58
C MET A 27 -1.53 -56.03 -4.15
N LEU A 28 -2.06 -55.18 -3.28
CA LEU A 28 -1.64 -55.09 -1.88
C LEU A 28 -2.14 -56.23 -1.00
N LEU A 29 -3.21 -56.93 -1.42
CA LEU A 29 -3.81 -58.03 -0.64
C LEU A 29 -3.04 -59.37 -0.76
N ARG A 30 -2.07 -59.46 -1.67
CA ARG A 30 -1.34 -60.73 -1.97
C ARG A 30 0.14 -60.70 -1.60
N SER A 31 0.64 -59.61 -1.01
CA SER A 31 2.05 -59.49 -0.63
C SER A 31 2.27 -59.78 0.85
N SER A 32 3.42 -60.35 1.20
CA SER A 32 3.83 -60.64 2.56
C SER A 32 3.93 -59.37 3.43
N PRO A 33 3.74 -59.46 4.74
CA PRO A 33 3.71 -58.30 5.62
C PRO A 33 4.97 -57.44 5.57
N GLU A 34 6.12 -58.03 5.27
CA GLU A 34 7.41 -57.35 5.08
C GLU A 34 7.40 -56.37 3.87
N VAL A 35 6.80 -56.78 2.76
CA VAL A 35 6.73 -55.96 1.54
C VAL A 35 5.74 -54.77 1.70
N ARG A 36 4.71 -54.95 2.53
CA ARG A 36 3.75 -53.88 2.88
C ARG A 36 4.40 -52.78 3.70
N ALA A 37 5.26 -53.14 4.66
CA ALA A 37 5.98 -52.16 5.47
C ALA A 37 6.96 -51.33 4.65
N LEU A 38 7.66 -51.98 3.69
CA LEU A 38 8.60 -51.27 2.80
C LEU A 38 7.89 -50.35 1.80
N MET A 39 6.73 -50.73 1.25
CA MET A 39 5.94 -49.86 0.36
C MET A 39 5.32 -48.67 1.06
N THR A 40 4.88 -48.82 2.33
CA THR A 40 4.31 -47.69 3.08
C THR A 40 5.41 -46.66 3.46
N ILE A 41 6.61 -47.13 3.77
CA ILE A 41 7.75 -46.24 4.06
C ILE A 41 8.19 -45.51 2.78
N ALA A 42 8.23 -46.17 1.64
CA ALA A 42 8.55 -45.58 0.34
C ALA A 42 7.51 -44.53 -0.09
N ALA A 43 6.20 -44.78 0.13
CA ALA A 43 5.14 -43.83 -0.14
C ALA A 43 5.22 -42.60 0.76
N LEU A 44 5.59 -42.76 2.03
CA LEU A 44 5.74 -41.66 2.99
C LEU A 44 6.95 -40.76 2.66
N VAL A 45 8.04 -41.32 2.18
CA VAL A 45 9.24 -40.58 1.76
C VAL A 45 8.97 -39.74 0.50
N VAL A 46 8.18 -40.27 -0.45
CA VAL A 46 7.82 -39.55 -1.69
C VAL A 46 6.91 -38.35 -1.38
N THR A 47 6.00 -38.45 -0.40
CA THR A 47 5.12 -37.32 -0.03
C THR A 47 5.84 -36.19 0.68
N VAL A 48 6.95 -36.45 1.39
CA VAL A 48 7.76 -35.42 2.05
C VAL A 48 8.67 -34.65 1.06
N ALA A 49 9.07 -35.28 -0.05
CA ALA A 49 9.95 -34.67 -1.05
C ALA A 49 9.26 -33.65 -1.99
N VAL A 50 7.92 -33.63 -2.08
CA VAL A 50 7.17 -32.71 -2.97
C VAL A 50 6.83 -31.38 -2.28
N GLY A 51 7.05 -31.25 -0.97
CA GLY A 51 6.67 -30.07 -0.19
C GLY A 51 7.72 -28.92 -0.12
N ALA A 52 8.84 -28.98 -0.83
CA ALA A 52 9.97 -28.05 -0.63
C ALA A 52 10.29 -27.13 -1.82
N CYS A 53 9.35 -26.88 -2.72
CA CYS A 53 9.47 -25.80 -3.71
C CYS A 53 8.48 -24.68 -3.36
N ALA A 54 8.71 -24.00 -2.24
CA ALA A 54 8.12 -22.68 -2.00
C ALA A 54 8.95 -21.66 -2.79
N ASP A 55 8.46 -21.24 -3.94
CA ASP A 55 8.99 -20.14 -4.73
C ASP A 55 9.02 -18.87 -3.87
N LYS A 56 10.22 -18.47 -3.44
CA LYS A 56 10.48 -17.18 -2.75
C LYS A 56 10.51 -15.99 -3.70
N ASN A 57 10.04 -16.12 -4.92
CA ASN A 57 9.91 -15.07 -5.91
C ASN A 57 8.45 -14.69 -6.16
N SER A 58 7.66 -14.47 -5.12
CA SER A 58 6.43 -13.72 -5.30
C SER A 58 6.81 -12.27 -5.61
N ALA A 59 6.73 -11.92 -6.88
CA ALA A 59 6.70 -10.52 -7.31
C ALA A 59 5.60 -9.82 -6.49
N PRO A 60 5.82 -8.56 -6.03
CA PRO A 60 4.80 -7.84 -5.28
C PRO A 60 3.51 -7.80 -6.09
N ASP A 61 2.43 -8.24 -5.47
CA ASP A 61 1.11 -8.29 -6.09
C ASP A 61 0.75 -6.92 -6.64
N VAL A 62 0.35 -6.89 -7.92
CA VAL A 62 -0.18 -5.69 -8.56
C VAL A 62 -1.58 -5.47 -8.01
N VAL A 63 -1.69 -4.65 -6.99
CA VAL A 63 -2.99 -4.27 -6.45
C VAL A 63 -3.57 -3.19 -7.35
N PHE A 64 -4.58 -3.54 -8.13
CA PHE A 64 -5.42 -2.57 -8.83
C PHE A 64 -6.36 -1.94 -7.81
N THR A 65 -5.99 -0.79 -7.27
CA THR A 65 -6.89 -0.01 -6.41
C THR A 65 -7.83 0.81 -7.27
N ASN A 66 -9.13 0.54 -7.16
CA ASN A 66 -10.16 1.44 -7.66
C ASN A 66 -10.02 2.77 -6.92
N ASN A 67 -9.98 3.87 -7.68
CA ASN A 67 -9.80 5.21 -7.15
C ASN A 67 -11.02 5.63 -6.33
N PRO A 68 -10.92 5.85 -5.02
CA PRO A 68 -12.00 6.44 -4.26
C PRO A 68 -12.15 7.92 -4.63
N GLY A 69 -13.38 8.36 -4.88
CA GLY A 69 -13.67 9.75 -5.24
C GLY A 69 -13.27 10.77 -4.16
N PRO A 70 -13.37 12.09 -4.46
CA PRO A 70 -12.85 13.17 -3.60
C PRO A 70 -13.37 13.18 -2.15
N VAL A 71 -14.53 12.59 -1.91
CA VAL A 71 -15.16 12.50 -0.57
C VAL A 71 -14.45 11.50 0.34
N GLU A 72 -13.73 10.54 -0.20
CA GLU A 72 -13.01 9.52 0.59
C GLU A 72 -11.59 9.95 0.98
N LEU A 73 -11.00 10.94 0.31
CA LEU A 73 -9.66 11.41 0.66
C LEU A 73 -9.61 11.92 2.12
N SER A 74 -10.64 12.62 2.57
CA SER A 74 -10.76 13.08 3.96
C SER A 74 -10.89 11.95 4.98
N ARG A 75 -11.36 10.77 4.57
CA ARG A 75 -11.45 9.57 5.40
C ARG A 75 -10.17 8.76 5.38
N ILE A 76 -9.45 8.78 4.27
CA ILE A 76 -8.20 8.02 4.09
C ILE A 76 -7.02 8.80 4.65
N TYR A 77 -7.05 10.14 4.58
CA TYR A 77 -5.97 10.97 5.06
C TYR A 77 -5.81 10.87 6.59
N ARG A 78 -4.59 10.63 7.00
CA ARG A 78 -4.19 10.57 8.41
C ARG A 78 -3.10 11.61 8.66
N LEU A 79 -3.25 12.32 9.76
CA LEU A 79 -2.25 13.28 10.22
C LEU A 79 -0.89 12.61 10.37
N GLY A 80 0.16 13.30 9.94
CA GLY A 80 1.53 12.84 10.04
C GLY A 80 2.45 13.91 10.61
N VAL A 81 3.69 13.53 10.86
CA VAL A 81 4.73 14.44 11.33
C VAL A 81 5.01 15.49 10.25
N GLY A 82 5.06 16.77 10.65
CA GLY A 82 5.29 17.88 9.75
C GLY A 82 4.03 18.52 9.14
N ASP A 83 2.85 17.93 9.36
CA ASP A 83 1.60 18.57 8.97
C ASP A 83 1.34 19.82 9.85
N LYS A 84 0.82 20.90 9.22
CA LYS A 84 0.37 22.10 9.94
C LYS A 84 -1.14 22.14 9.94
N ILE A 85 -1.71 22.23 11.13
CA ILE A 85 -3.14 22.32 11.35
C ILE A 85 -3.53 23.65 11.94
N LYS A 86 -4.64 24.20 11.47
CA LYS A 86 -5.30 25.34 12.10
C LYS A 86 -6.39 24.83 13.03
N LEU A 87 -6.20 25.04 14.32
CA LEU A 87 -7.17 24.75 15.35
C LEU A 87 -7.94 26.04 15.65
N THR A 88 -9.27 25.98 15.56
CA THR A 88 -10.15 27.09 15.94
C THR A 88 -11.12 26.62 17.02
N ILE A 89 -11.07 27.26 18.17
CA ILE A 89 -11.98 27.03 19.29
C ILE A 89 -12.87 28.23 19.40
N PHE A 90 -14.16 28.06 19.16
CA PHE A 90 -15.10 29.17 19.19
C PHE A 90 -15.23 29.77 20.61
N GLY A 91 -15.02 31.05 20.71
CA GLY A 91 -15.03 31.83 21.98
C GLY A 91 -13.65 31.93 22.65
N GLU A 92 -12.63 31.21 22.18
CA GLU A 92 -11.31 31.13 22.78
C GLU A 92 -10.22 31.47 21.75
N ALA A 93 -9.93 32.75 21.59
CA ALA A 93 -8.94 33.22 20.63
C ALA A 93 -7.51 32.80 21.02
N ASP A 94 -7.21 32.80 22.33
CA ASP A 94 -5.87 32.49 22.85
C ASP A 94 -5.45 31.03 22.65
N MET A 95 -6.42 30.14 22.46
CA MET A 95 -6.19 28.72 22.16
C MET A 95 -6.35 28.40 20.68
N SER A 96 -6.81 29.38 19.88
CA SER A 96 -6.97 29.21 18.43
C SER A 96 -5.68 29.62 17.73
N GLY A 97 -5.21 28.80 16.79
CA GLY A 97 -3.94 29.06 16.12
C GLY A 97 -3.52 27.98 15.14
N VAL A 98 -2.33 28.16 14.59
CA VAL A 98 -1.69 27.14 13.74
C VAL A 98 -0.71 26.35 14.60
N TYR A 99 -0.84 25.04 14.55
CA TYR A 99 -0.02 24.11 15.31
C TYR A 99 0.60 23.08 14.37
N ASP A 100 1.85 22.69 14.66
CA ASP A 100 2.57 21.68 13.91
C ASP A 100 2.46 20.31 14.60
N VAL A 101 2.33 19.24 13.81
CA VAL A 101 2.52 17.90 14.32
C VAL A 101 4.02 17.68 14.50
N ASN A 102 4.46 17.59 15.77
CA ASN A 102 5.87 17.49 16.12
C ASN A 102 6.48 16.13 15.73
N ALA A 103 7.81 15.99 15.91
CA ALA A 103 8.54 14.77 15.57
C ALA A 103 8.06 13.52 16.35
N THR A 104 7.45 13.72 17.54
CA THR A 104 6.85 12.62 18.33
C THR A 104 5.47 12.22 17.82
N GLY A 105 4.91 12.97 16.86
CA GLY A 105 3.58 12.74 16.31
C GLY A 105 2.45 13.36 17.15
N ASN A 106 2.78 14.30 18.04
CA ASN A 106 1.84 14.99 18.90
C ASN A 106 1.64 16.43 18.42
N VAL A 107 0.52 17.02 18.81
CA VAL A 107 0.25 18.46 18.65
C VAL A 107 0.21 19.10 20.03
N PRO A 108 1.05 20.13 20.29
CA PRO A 108 1.01 20.88 21.54
C PRO A 108 -0.17 21.85 21.52
N VAL A 109 -1.19 21.59 22.34
CA VAL A 109 -2.36 22.48 22.49
C VAL A 109 -2.26 23.20 23.84
N PRO A 110 -2.38 24.53 23.88
CA PRO A 110 -2.36 25.29 25.13
C PRO A 110 -3.33 24.71 26.16
N LEU A 111 -2.98 24.75 27.43
CA LEU A 111 -3.69 24.24 28.59
C LEU A 111 -3.86 22.71 28.64
N VAL A 112 -4.07 22.06 27.49
CA VAL A 112 -4.35 20.62 27.40
C VAL A 112 -3.08 19.78 27.28
N GLY A 113 -1.97 20.43 26.85
CA GLY A 113 -0.69 19.76 26.61
C GLY A 113 -0.62 19.03 25.27
N GLU A 114 0.24 18.04 25.18
CA GLU A 114 0.46 17.28 23.95
C GLU A 114 -0.66 16.27 23.69
N ILE A 115 -1.22 16.33 22.48
CA ILE A 115 -2.28 15.42 22.04
C ILE A 115 -1.76 14.59 20.86
N PRO A 116 -1.81 13.22 20.93
CA PRO A 116 -1.35 12.38 19.85
C PRO A 116 -2.21 12.55 18.60
N ALA A 117 -1.56 12.92 17.48
CA ALA A 117 -2.19 13.20 16.19
C ALA A 117 -1.79 12.19 15.11
N LYS A 118 -0.53 11.74 15.10
CA LYS A 118 0.02 10.88 14.07
C LYS A 118 -0.84 9.62 13.85
N GLY A 119 -1.16 9.34 12.58
CA GLY A 119 -1.93 8.17 12.17
C GLY A 119 -3.44 8.29 12.39
N ARG A 120 -3.94 9.39 12.95
CA ARG A 120 -5.37 9.61 13.19
C ARG A 120 -6.02 10.40 12.07
N PRO A 121 -7.27 10.08 11.70
CA PRO A 121 -8.09 10.95 10.87
C PRO A 121 -8.36 12.28 11.58
N ILE A 122 -8.52 13.36 10.81
CA ILE A 122 -8.79 14.72 11.35
C ILE A 122 -10.02 14.71 12.26
N ALA A 123 -11.08 13.97 11.89
CA ALA A 123 -12.31 13.90 12.68
C ALA A 123 -12.07 13.30 14.07
N GLU A 124 -11.32 12.20 14.15
CA GLU A 124 -10.97 11.55 15.44
C GLU A 124 -10.08 12.45 16.30
N PHE A 125 -9.12 13.11 15.68
CA PHE A 125 -8.25 14.05 16.37
C PHE A 125 -9.06 15.24 16.93
N ARG A 126 -9.96 15.83 16.13
CA ARG A 126 -10.87 16.89 16.58
C ARG A 126 -11.71 16.46 17.78
N ASP A 127 -12.29 15.25 17.74
CA ASP A 127 -13.12 14.73 18.82
C ASP A 127 -12.30 14.47 20.10
N THR A 128 -11.02 14.09 19.94
CA THR A 128 -10.08 13.92 21.05
C THR A 128 -9.75 15.28 21.69
N VAL A 129 -9.46 16.30 20.88
CA VAL A 129 -9.22 17.67 21.36
C VAL A 129 -10.44 18.21 22.11
N ARG A 130 -11.66 18.05 21.51
CA ARG A 130 -12.91 18.49 22.14
C ARG A 130 -13.11 17.84 23.48
N ARG A 131 -12.92 16.51 23.59
CA ARG A 131 -13.08 15.77 24.85
C ARG A 131 -12.10 16.26 25.91
N LYS A 132 -10.83 16.40 25.58
CA LYS A 132 -9.80 16.89 26.51
C LYS A 132 -10.08 18.31 27.01
N LEU A 133 -10.60 19.20 26.15
CA LEU A 133 -11.01 20.55 26.54
C LEU A 133 -12.23 20.51 27.48
N SER A 134 -13.16 19.58 27.30
CA SER A 134 -14.33 19.45 28.21
C SER A 134 -13.97 18.85 29.57
N GLU A 135 -12.81 18.19 29.73
CA GLU A 135 -12.36 17.56 30.99
C GLU A 135 -11.80 18.59 32.03
N GLY A 136 -12.28 19.81 32.04
CA GLY A 136 -11.96 20.79 33.10
C GLY A 136 -11.57 22.17 32.62
N TYR A 137 -11.58 22.42 31.31
CA TYR A 137 -11.21 23.72 30.77
C TYR A 137 -12.39 24.52 30.21
N LEU A 138 -13.26 23.87 29.43
CA LEU A 138 -14.36 24.52 28.72
C LEU A 138 -15.67 23.74 28.83
N THR A 139 -16.78 24.43 28.96
CA THR A 139 -18.12 23.86 28.89
C THR A 139 -18.58 23.78 27.44
N ASN A 140 -18.74 22.58 26.89
CA ASN A 140 -19.22 22.33 25.54
C ASN A 140 -18.41 23.05 24.43
N PRO A 141 -17.08 22.82 24.32
CA PRO A 141 -16.23 23.50 23.34
C PRO A 141 -16.60 23.12 21.90
N LYS A 142 -16.72 24.13 21.05
CA LYS A 142 -16.88 23.96 19.60
C LYS A 142 -15.51 24.06 18.95
N VAL A 143 -15.03 22.96 18.41
CA VAL A 143 -13.69 22.81 17.83
C VAL A 143 -13.78 22.58 16.33
N SER A 144 -13.07 23.39 15.54
CA SER A 144 -12.82 23.17 14.11
C SER A 144 -11.33 22.93 13.89
N ILE A 145 -11.00 21.99 13.02
CA ILE A 145 -9.61 21.67 12.63
C ILE A 145 -9.53 21.61 11.12
N GLU A 146 -8.59 22.34 10.56
CA GLU A 146 -8.26 22.37 9.14
C GLU A 146 -6.77 22.10 8.94
N VAL A 147 -6.39 21.35 7.91
CA VAL A 147 -4.99 21.21 7.55
C VAL A 147 -4.61 22.36 6.64
N VAL A 148 -3.67 23.17 7.08
CA VAL A 148 -3.18 24.35 6.35
C VAL A 148 -2.05 23.99 5.41
N ASN A 149 -1.14 23.14 5.88
CA ASN A 149 -0.02 22.67 5.09
C ASN A 149 0.18 21.17 5.31
N PHE A 150 0.22 20.45 4.21
CA PHE A 150 0.48 19.03 4.20
C PHE A 150 1.98 18.79 4.10
N ARG A 151 2.44 17.68 4.65
CA ARG A 151 3.80 17.20 4.41
C ARG A 151 4.02 16.92 2.92
N PRO A 152 5.27 17.08 2.44
CA PRO A 152 5.57 16.92 1.03
C PRO A 152 5.48 15.48 0.55
N ILE A 153 5.50 15.31 -0.78
CA ILE A 153 5.69 14.05 -1.45
C ILE A 153 7.13 13.97 -2.00
N TYR A 154 7.60 12.76 -2.18
CA TYR A 154 8.94 12.50 -2.70
C TYR A 154 8.86 11.75 -4.02
N ILE A 155 9.52 12.27 -5.05
CA ILE A 155 9.56 11.65 -6.38
C ILE A 155 11.01 11.43 -6.77
N HIS A 156 11.36 10.21 -7.17
CA HIS A 156 12.73 9.87 -7.55
C HIS A 156 12.78 8.79 -8.63
N GLY A 157 13.99 8.52 -9.14
CA GLY A 157 14.22 7.59 -10.24
C GLY A 157 14.25 8.32 -11.59
N GLU A 158 13.66 7.71 -12.62
CA GLU A 158 13.73 8.20 -13.99
C GLU A 158 12.69 9.31 -14.28
N VAL A 159 12.82 10.41 -13.53
CA VAL A 159 12.13 11.69 -13.74
C VAL A 159 13.16 12.79 -13.98
N ARG A 160 12.78 13.87 -14.67
CA ARG A 160 13.73 14.95 -15.01
C ARG A 160 14.23 15.71 -13.79
N SER A 161 13.36 15.89 -12.79
CA SER A 161 13.68 16.60 -11.55
C SER A 161 13.16 15.77 -10.38
N GLY A 162 14.00 14.88 -9.84
CA GLY A 162 13.69 14.15 -8.61
C GLY A 162 13.87 15.04 -7.39
N GLY A 163 13.07 14.84 -6.37
CA GLY A 163 13.15 15.58 -5.12
C GLY A 163 11.88 15.59 -4.31
N GLU A 164 11.80 16.57 -3.44
CA GLU A 164 10.67 16.88 -2.57
C GLU A 164 9.75 17.88 -3.26
N PHE A 165 8.44 17.60 -3.26
CA PHE A 165 7.43 18.46 -3.87
C PHE A 165 6.30 18.74 -2.89
N PRO A 166 5.77 19.98 -2.88
CA PRO A 166 4.63 20.32 -2.03
C PRO A 166 3.38 19.54 -2.49
N TYR A 167 2.68 18.95 -1.55
CA TYR A 167 1.42 18.28 -1.82
C TYR A 167 0.29 19.29 -2.05
N LYS A 168 -0.59 19.00 -2.99
CA LYS A 168 -1.85 19.72 -3.23
C LYS A 168 -3.01 18.74 -3.20
N ASN A 169 -4.14 19.14 -2.62
CA ASN A 169 -5.34 18.32 -2.57
C ASN A 169 -5.80 17.91 -3.98
N GLY A 170 -6.10 16.62 -4.15
CA GLY A 170 -6.51 16.07 -5.41
C GLY A 170 -5.38 15.80 -6.40
N LEU A 171 -4.11 15.81 -5.92
CA LEU A 171 -2.96 15.49 -6.75
C LEU A 171 -3.01 14.03 -7.21
N LYS A 172 -3.06 13.84 -8.51
CA LYS A 172 -2.99 12.53 -9.13
C LYS A 172 -1.54 12.10 -9.40
N LEU A 173 -1.32 10.80 -9.50
CA LEU A 173 0.01 10.25 -9.80
C LEU A 173 0.61 10.82 -11.08
N ARG A 174 -0.21 10.98 -12.12
CA ARG A 174 0.20 11.59 -13.39
C ARG A 174 0.65 13.04 -13.23
N ASP A 175 -0.09 13.81 -12.41
CA ASP A 175 0.21 15.22 -12.18
C ASP A 175 1.47 15.37 -11.33
N ALA A 176 1.70 14.47 -10.37
CA ALA A 176 2.92 14.41 -9.57
C ALA A 176 4.16 14.18 -10.46
N ILE A 177 4.08 13.26 -11.42
CA ILE A 177 5.16 13.02 -12.39
C ILE A 177 5.37 14.25 -13.29
N ALA A 178 4.28 14.90 -13.71
CA ALA A 178 4.37 16.12 -14.52
C ALA A 178 5.05 17.27 -13.76
N VAL A 179 4.76 17.44 -12.45
CA VAL A 179 5.43 18.43 -11.60
C VAL A 179 6.93 18.13 -11.46
N ALA A 180 7.35 16.86 -11.48
CA ALA A 180 8.74 16.43 -11.51
C ALA A 180 9.41 16.59 -12.90
N GLY A 181 8.76 17.30 -13.83
CA GLY A 181 9.28 17.56 -15.18
C GLY A 181 9.04 16.43 -16.18
N GLY A 182 8.25 15.42 -15.81
CA GLY A 182 7.95 14.25 -16.63
C GLY A 182 9.03 13.18 -16.61
N TYR A 183 8.81 12.16 -17.40
CA TYR A 183 9.72 11.01 -17.53
C TYR A 183 11.01 11.36 -18.25
N THR A 184 12.10 10.66 -17.93
CA THR A 184 13.31 10.63 -18.76
C THR A 184 13.13 9.63 -19.91
N TYR A 185 14.05 9.66 -20.88
CA TYR A 185 14.06 8.70 -22.01
C TYR A 185 14.32 7.25 -21.58
N ARG A 186 14.84 7.04 -20.36
CA ARG A 186 15.12 5.72 -19.78
C ARG A 186 13.99 5.21 -18.90
N ALA A 187 12.96 6.02 -18.66
CA ALA A 187 11.88 5.68 -17.77
C ALA A 187 11.07 4.47 -18.25
N ASN A 188 10.65 3.66 -17.30
CA ASN A 188 9.63 2.66 -17.52
C ASN A 188 8.25 3.31 -17.33
N GLU A 189 7.54 3.52 -18.44
CA GLU A 189 6.21 4.14 -18.43
C GLU A 189 5.08 3.13 -18.19
N ALA A 190 5.39 1.83 -18.00
CA ALA A 190 4.38 0.82 -17.76
C ALA A 190 3.93 0.77 -16.29
N PHE A 191 4.80 1.15 -15.34
CA PHE A 191 4.48 1.15 -13.93
C PHE A 191 5.39 2.06 -13.11
N VAL A 192 4.92 2.43 -11.93
CA VAL A 192 5.70 3.09 -10.88
C VAL A 192 5.62 2.27 -9.59
N ILE A 193 6.56 2.52 -8.69
CA ILE A 193 6.57 1.95 -7.35
C ILE A 193 6.16 3.05 -6.37
N LEU A 194 5.04 2.82 -5.67
CA LEU A 194 4.50 3.73 -4.67
C LEU A 194 4.73 3.13 -3.28
N VAL A 195 5.32 3.91 -2.38
CA VAL A 195 5.46 3.58 -0.96
C VAL A 195 4.70 4.63 -0.16
N ARG A 196 3.68 4.21 0.56
CA ARG A 196 2.90 5.10 1.44
C ARG A 196 3.54 5.24 2.79
N GLU A 197 3.47 6.43 3.36
CA GLU A 197 3.95 6.63 4.73
C GLU A 197 3.19 5.73 5.71
N GLY A 198 3.94 5.12 6.63
CA GLY A 198 3.40 4.17 7.61
C GLY A 198 3.21 2.75 7.10
N SER A 199 3.46 2.49 5.82
CA SER A 199 3.44 1.15 5.24
C SER A 199 4.79 0.84 4.60
N PRO A 200 5.53 -0.19 5.02
CA PRO A 200 6.78 -0.58 4.37
C PRO A 200 6.54 -1.28 3.01
N ALA A 201 5.27 -1.54 2.68
CA ALA A 201 4.92 -2.24 1.46
C ALA A 201 5.15 -1.35 0.23
N GLN A 202 5.91 -1.86 -0.73
CA GLN A 202 6.06 -1.27 -2.05
C GLN A 202 4.91 -1.73 -2.93
N VAL A 203 4.09 -0.80 -3.39
CA VAL A 203 2.97 -1.09 -4.29
C VAL A 203 3.39 -0.77 -5.72
N LYS A 204 3.39 -1.77 -6.57
CA LYS A 204 3.59 -1.57 -8.00
C LYS A 204 2.29 -1.13 -8.65
N VAL A 205 2.27 0.07 -9.17
CA VAL A 205 1.10 0.69 -9.82
C VAL A 205 1.29 0.67 -11.33
N ALA A 206 0.46 -0.09 -12.03
CA ALA A 206 0.48 -0.12 -13.49
C ALA A 206 -0.06 1.22 -14.07
N LEU A 207 0.57 1.72 -15.11
CA LEU A 207 0.18 2.96 -15.79
C LEU A 207 -0.54 2.64 -17.12
N PRO A 208 -1.50 3.49 -17.56
CA PRO A 208 -1.95 4.71 -16.92
C PRO A 208 -2.87 4.44 -15.72
N ALA A 209 -2.60 5.08 -14.59
CA ALA A 209 -3.44 4.95 -13.40
C ALA A 209 -3.91 6.33 -12.93
N ASP A 210 -5.21 6.45 -12.65
CA ASP A 210 -5.81 7.64 -12.05
C ASP A 210 -5.87 7.47 -10.51
N ILE A 211 -4.69 7.34 -9.90
CA ILE A 211 -4.53 7.13 -8.46
C ILE A 211 -4.23 8.45 -7.78
N ASP A 212 -4.91 8.68 -6.65
CA ASP A 212 -4.63 9.80 -5.77
C ASP A 212 -3.34 9.57 -4.99
N VAL A 213 -2.43 10.54 -5.07
CA VAL A 213 -1.23 10.62 -4.26
C VAL A 213 -1.62 11.21 -2.92
N LEU A 214 -1.08 10.68 -1.83
CA LEU A 214 -1.30 11.16 -0.47
C LEU A 214 -0.06 11.92 0.04
N PRO A 215 -0.22 12.83 1.00
CA PRO A 215 0.90 13.48 1.64
C PRO A 215 1.87 12.46 2.27
N GLY A 216 3.17 12.65 2.04
CA GLY A 216 4.21 11.74 2.51
C GLY A 216 4.44 10.50 1.61
N ASP A 217 3.72 10.38 0.49
CA ASP A 217 3.97 9.31 -0.47
C ASP A 217 5.35 9.45 -1.11
N ASN A 218 5.99 8.31 -1.31
CA ASN A 218 7.25 8.19 -2.02
C ASN A 218 7.01 7.45 -3.33
N ILE A 219 7.28 8.14 -4.45
CA ILE A 219 7.02 7.67 -5.81
C ILE A 219 8.36 7.41 -6.49
N ARG A 220 8.61 6.16 -6.86
CA ARG A 220 9.80 5.78 -7.62
C ARG A 220 9.41 5.40 -9.03
N VAL A 221 10.01 6.09 -10.00
CA VAL A 221 9.92 5.74 -11.42
C VAL A 221 11.10 4.84 -11.77
N PRO A 222 10.91 3.56 -12.09
CA PRO A 222 12.00 2.66 -12.42
C PRO A 222 12.54 2.91 -13.82
N GLU A 223 13.77 2.44 -14.05
CA GLU A 223 14.38 2.38 -15.35
C GLU A 223 13.74 1.27 -16.21
N ARG A 224 13.69 1.49 -17.52
CA ARG A 224 13.27 0.49 -18.50
C ARG A 224 14.46 -0.42 -18.80
N PHE A 225 14.34 -1.70 -18.50
CA PHE A 225 15.30 -2.71 -18.98
C PHE A 225 14.93 -3.12 -20.41
N PHE A 226 15.94 -3.22 -21.25
CA PHE A 226 15.84 -3.66 -22.64
C PHE A 226 15.97 -5.18 -22.73
#